data_9f040035a76704e240dd1924966c9f78
#
_entry.id   9f040035a76704e240dd1924966c9f78
#
_cell.length_a   1.000
_cell.length_b   1.000
_cell.length_c   1.000
_cell.angle_alpha   90.00
_cell.angle_beta   90.00
_cell.angle_gamma   90.00
#
_symmetry.space_group_name_H-M   'P 1'
#
loop_
_entity.id
_entity.type
_entity.pdbx_description
1 polymer ?
#
loop_
_entity_poly.entity_id
_entity_poly.type
_entity_poly.pdbx_seq_one_letter_code
_entity_poly.pdbx_strand_id
1 'polypeptide(L)'
;GGVDLVKIANQRARAEATLDALFLVTTTNPIDLFDFTKAKGGAAINITSIVRGPDGLPYILDGNTGAVYRVNPTDGRAKMIYQPGFDLYGARTGKPLIITAAGPDILIFDASANLWRWRPANKEGQGTLVKLRVRDAETWGADIRTITGYAVDFETGLYRLYVVDPSAKQILRYEPAPDGTGYPAA
;
A
#
# COMPACT_ATOMS: atom_id res chain seq x y z
N GLY A 1 34.32 41.39 11.91
CA GLY A 1 34.21 40.63 10.68
C GLY A 1 32.99 39.72 10.75
N GLY A 2 31.91 40.06 10.03
CA GLY A 2 30.74 39.20 9.94
C GLY A 2 31.03 37.98 9.05
N VAL A 3 30.44 36.86 9.42
CA VAL A 3 30.51 35.63 8.62
C VAL A 3 29.67 35.84 7.38
N ASP A 4 30.27 35.70 6.20
CA ASP A 4 29.56 35.79 4.93
C ASP A 4 28.78 34.47 4.65
N LEU A 5 27.54 34.44 5.09
CA LEU A 5 26.67 33.27 4.95
C LEU A 5 26.44 32.87 3.48
N VAL A 6 26.49 33.83 2.55
CA VAL A 6 26.33 33.54 1.12
C VAL A 6 27.58 32.79 0.59
N LYS A 7 28.77 33.21 1.02
CA LYS A 7 30.01 32.49 0.68
C LYS A 7 30.02 31.07 1.19
N ILE A 8 29.57 30.86 2.43
CA ILE A 8 29.51 29.53 3.04
C ILE A 8 28.50 28.66 2.26
N ALA A 9 27.32 29.17 1.96
CA ALA A 9 26.31 28.45 1.19
C ALA A 9 26.83 28.05 -0.20
N ASN A 10 27.51 28.96 -0.90
CA ASN A 10 28.10 28.68 -2.21
C ASN A 10 29.25 27.65 -2.15
N GLN A 11 30.09 27.69 -1.11
CA GLN A 11 31.14 26.67 -0.94
C GLN A 11 30.57 25.31 -0.63
N ARG A 12 29.54 25.26 0.20
CA ARG A 12 28.82 24.00 0.51
C ARG A 12 28.17 23.39 -0.76
N ALA A 13 27.45 24.19 -1.54
CA ALA A 13 26.86 23.73 -2.79
C ALA A 13 27.88 23.18 -3.78
N ARG A 14 29.07 23.84 -3.88
CA ARG A 14 30.17 23.35 -4.72
C ARG A 14 30.74 22.03 -4.22
N ALA A 15 30.93 21.88 -2.91
CA ALA A 15 31.43 20.64 -2.31
C ALA A 15 30.43 19.49 -2.53
N GLU A 16 29.15 19.74 -2.31
CA GLU A 16 28.08 18.76 -2.57
C GLU A 16 28.05 18.33 -4.05
N ALA A 17 28.06 19.26 -4.99
CA ALA A 17 28.10 18.96 -6.42
C ALA A 17 29.34 18.15 -6.84
N THR A 18 30.51 18.42 -6.21
CA THR A 18 31.75 17.68 -6.46
C THR A 18 31.62 16.23 -5.94
N LEU A 19 31.06 16.06 -4.75
CA LEU A 19 30.81 14.72 -4.18
C LEU A 19 29.81 13.93 -5.01
N ASP A 20 28.72 14.56 -5.43
CA ASP A 20 27.71 13.93 -6.28
C ASP A 20 28.32 13.45 -7.61
N ALA A 21 29.16 14.27 -8.24
CA ALA A 21 29.87 13.89 -9.45
C ALA A 21 30.86 12.73 -9.21
N LEU A 22 31.58 12.74 -8.08
CA LEU A 22 32.53 11.69 -7.72
C LEU A 22 31.85 10.33 -7.47
N PHE A 23 30.69 10.37 -6.82
CA PHE A 23 29.93 9.17 -6.45
C PHE A 23 28.85 8.81 -7.50
N LEU A 24 28.79 9.49 -8.64
CA LEU A 24 27.78 9.32 -9.68
C LEU A 24 26.34 9.47 -9.15
N VAL A 25 26.15 10.33 -8.15
CA VAL A 25 24.84 10.64 -7.58
C VAL A 25 24.17 11.71 -8.44
N THR A 26 22.99 11.45 -8.92
CA THR A 26 22.15 12.45 -9.57
C THR A 26 21.16 12.99 -8.56
N THR A 27 21.32 14.26 -8.17
CA THR A 27 20.33 14.92 -7.33
C THR A 27 19.12 15.27 -8.17
N THR A 28 17.98 14.67 -7.85
CA THR A 28 16.70 15.00 -8.47
C THR A 28 15.89 15.88 -7.52
N ASN A 29 15.25 16.90 -8.05
CA ASN A 29 14.27 17.66 -7.28
C ASN A 29 13.02 16.79 -7.07
N PRO A 30 12.53 16.63 -5.83
CA PRO A 30 11.27 15.94 -5.59
C PRO A 30 10.14 16.72 -6.28
N ILE A 31 9.20 15.97 -6.83
CA ILE A 31 7.96 16.52 -7.39
C ILE A 31 6.80 16.06 -6.53
N ASP A 32 5.86 16.97 -6.27
CA ASP A 32 4.63 16.62 -5.58
C ASP A 32 3.79 15.72 -6.50
N LEU A 33 3.64 14.45 -6.10
CA LEU A 33 2.83 13.51 -6.85
C LEU A 33 1.33 13.80 -6.68
N PHE A 34 0.92 14.13 -5.46
CA PHE A 34 -0.46 14.42 -5.12
C PHE A 34 -0.54 15.18 -3.78
N ASP A 35 -1.33 16.24 -3.74
CA ASP A 35 -1.54 17.03 -2.54
C ASP A 35 -2.98 16.88 -2.03
N PHE A 36 -3.14 16.12 -0.97
CA PHE A 36 -4.43 15.87 -0.35
C PHE A 36 -5.07 17.13 0.24
N THR A 37 -4.30 18.15 0.60
CA THR A 37 -4.86 19.40 1.13
C THR A 37 -5.66 20.17 0.08
N LYS A 38 -5.34 19.94 -1.20
CA LYS A 38 -6.02 20.55 -2.35
C LYS A 38 -7.14 19.66 -2.90
N ALA A 39 -7.18 18.40 -2.53
CA ALA A 39 -8.24 17.49 -2.95
C ALA A 39 -9.58 17.91 -2.33
N LYS A 40 -10.65 17.85 -3.15
CA LYS A 40 -12.00 18.21 -2.72
C LYS A 40 -12.42 17.34 -1.53
N GLY A 41 -12.60 17.94 -0.35
CA GLY A 41 -12.91 17.24 0.89
C GLY A 41 -11.73 17.05 1.84
N GLY A 42 -10.62 17.79 1.63
CA GLY A 42 -9.35 17.71 2.35
C GLY A 42 -9.42 17.69 3.87
N ALA A 43 -9.88 16.56 4.42
CA ALA A 43 -9.61 16.21 5.79
C ALA A 43 -8.11 15.99 5.97
N ALA A 44 -7.57 16.30 7.13
CA ALA A 44 -6.18 16.01 7.45
C ALA A 44 -5.91 14.51 7.30
N ILE A 45 -5.19 14.12 6.25
CA ILE A 45 -4.79 12.74 5.99
C ILE A 45 -3.44 12.48 6.66
N ASN A 46 -3.32 11.35 7.34
CA ASN A 46 -2.08 10.84 7.89
C ASN A 46 -1.64 9.61 7.08
N ILE A 47 -0.79 9.82 6.08
CA ILE A 47 -0.33 8.73 5.22
C ILE A 47 0.64 7.84 6.01
N THR A 48 0.22 6.62 6.33
CA THR A 48 1.02 5.63 7.07
C THR A 48 1.57 4.52 6.19
N SER A 49 1.00 4.32 5.01
CA SER A 49 1.49 3.34 4.03
C SER A 49 1.16 3.77 2.61
N ILE A 50 2.04 3.40 1.70
CA ILE A 50 1.85 3.58 0.26
C ILE A 50 2.30 2.32 -0.48
N VAL A 51 1.51 1.89 -1.45
CA VAL A 51 1.87 0.79 -2.34
C VAL A 51 1.54 1.18 -3.78
N ARG A 52 2.36 0.69 -4.72
CA ARG A 52 2.03 0.80 -6.14
C ARG A 52 1.05 -0.30 -6.51
N GLY A 53 -0.11 0.08 -6.99
CA GLY A 53 -1.13 -0.87 -7.42
C GLY A 53 -0.87 -1.52 -8.77
N PRO A 54 -1.67 -2.54 -9.12
CA PRO A 54 -1.56 -3.27 -10.38
C PRO A 54 -1.86 -2.40 -11.61
N ASP A 55 -2.60 -1.33 -11.43
CA ASP A 55 -2.89 -0.31 -12.45
C ASP A 55 -1.81 0.78 -12.54
N GLY A 56 -0.69 0.60 -11.82
CA GLY A 56 0.45 1.52 -11.81
C GLY A 56 0.27 2.74 -10.93
N LEU A 57 -0.90 2.92 -10.30
CA LEU A 57 -1.21 4.07 -9.47
C LEU A 57 -0.89 3.83 -7.99
N PRO A 58 -0.64 4.90 -7.21
CA PRO A 58 -0.45 4.79 -5.78
C PRO A 58 -1.76 4.45 -5.06
N TYR A 59 -1.66 3.54 -4.09
CA TYR A 59 -2.69 3.29 -3.08
C TYR A 59 -2.11 3.65 -1.73
N ILE A 60 -2.85 4.44 -0.97
CA ILE A 60 -2.40 4.94 0.34
C ILE A 60 -3.35 4.54 1.45
N LEU A 61 -2.79 4.34 2.63
CA LEU A 61 -3.53 4.13 3.88
C LEU A 61 -3.50 5.41 4.70
N ASP A 62 -4.66 5.91 5.05
CA ASP A 62 -4.82 6.97 6.04
C ASP A 62 -4.87 6.37 7.46
N GLY A 63 -3.84 6.60 8.23
CA GLY A 63 -3.74 6.11 9.61
C GLY A 63 -4.75 6.71 10.57
N ASN A 64 -5.32 7.90 10.27
CA ASN A 64 -6.33 8.53 11.11
C ASN A 64 -7.67 7.81 11.00
N THR A 65 -8.16 7.65 9.79
CA THR A 65 -9.50 7.10 9.53
C THR A 65 -9.48 5.60 9.22
N GLY A 66 -8.34 5.06 8.81
CA GLY A 66 -8.22 3.71 8.28
C GLY A 66 -8.78 3.58 6.85
N ALA A 67 -9.06 4.68 6.17
CA ALA A 67 -9.47 4.63 4.79
C ALA A 67 -8.29 4.31 3.87
N VAL A 68 -8.56 3.54 2.80
CA VAL A 68 -7.58 3.32 1.74
C VAL A 68 -8.05 4.05 0.49
N TYR A 69 -7.15 4.83 -0.09
CA TYR A 69 -7.42 5.62 -1.29
C TYR A 69 -6.55 5.14 -2.45
N ARG A 70 -7.17 5.03 -3.62
CA ARG A 70 -6.48 4.98 -4.91
C ARG A 70 -6.30 6.42 -5.40
N VAL A 71 -5.07 6.79 -5.68
CA VAL A 71 -4.72 8.15 -6.07
C VAL A 71 -4.38 8.19 -7.56
N ASN A 72 -5.00 9.09 -8.30
CA ASN A 72 -4.64 9.35 -9.68
C ASN A 72 -4.04 10.76 -9.82
N PRO A 73 -2.71 10.86 -9.94
CA PRO A 73 -2.03 12.14 -10.06
C PRO A 73 -2.40 12.92 -11.33
N THR A 74 -2.78 12.18 -12.39
CA THR A 74 -3.07 12.79 -13.70
C THR A 74 -4.38 13.57 -13.70
N ASP A 75 -5.41 13.07 -13.00
CA ASP A 75 -6.72 13.74 -12.92
C ASP A 75 -6.95 14.46 -11.58
N GLY A 76 -5.95 14.41 -10.68
CA GLY A 76 -6.01 15.06 -9.37
C GLY A 76 -7.06 14.47 -8.43
N ARG A 77 -7.42 13.19 -8.60
CA ARG A 77 -8.46 12.53 -7.81
C ARG A 77 -7.90 11.46 -6.88
N ALA A 78 -8.45 11.44 -5.66
CA ALA A 78 -8.29 10.34 -4.73
C ALA A 78 -9.65 9.67 -4.52
N LYS A 79 -9.73 8.37 -4.85
CA LYS A 79 -10.94 7.58 -4.68
C LYS A 79 -10.78 6.63 -3.51
N MET A 80 -11.65 6.74 -2.53
CA MET A 80 -11.72 5.79 -1.42
C MET A 80 -12.20 4.42 -1.94
N ILE A 81 -11.42 3.38 -1.64
CA ILE A 81 -11.70 2.00 -2.05
C ILE A 81 -12.03 1.09 -0.87
N TYR A 82 -11.67 1.52 0.33
CA TYR A 82 -11.90 0.80 1.58
C TYR A 82 -12.09 1.79 2.72
N GLN A 83 -12.97 1.46 3.65
CA GLN A 83 -13.17 2.18 4.89
C GLN A 83 -13.60 1.20 5.99
N PRO A 84 -13.15 1.39 7.25
CA PRO A 84 -13.66 0.63 8.39
C PRO A 84 -15.16 0.85 8.62
N GLY A 85 -15.83 -0.18 9.11
CA GLY A 85 -17.21 -0.09 9.56
C GLY A 85 -18.27 -0.47 8.52
N PHE A 86 -17.90 -0.84 7.30
CA PHE A 86 -18.84 -1.36 6.30
C PHE A 86 -19.12 -2.83 6.51
N ASP A 87 -20.38 -3.22 6.37
CA ASP A 87 -20.83 -4.62 6.37
C ASP A 87 -20.84 -5.14 4.92
N LEU A 88 -19.92 -6.05 4.62
CA LEU A 88 -19.75 -6.64 3.30
C LEU A 88 -19.61 -8.17 3.42
N TYR A 89 -20.42 -8.90 2.64
CA TYR A 89 -20.34 -10.36 2.56
C TYR A 89 -20.37 -11.09 3.91
N GLY A 90 -21.19 -10.58 4.85
CA GLY A 90 -21.34 -11.17 6.19
C GLY A 90 -20.16 -10.88 7.14
N ALA A 91 -19.28 -9.96 6.78
CA ALA A 91 -18.21 -9.47 7.66
C ALA A 91 -18.18 -7.94 7.67
N ARG A 92 -17.77 -7.38 8.80
CA ARG A 92 -17.55 -5.94 8.94
C ARG A 92 -16.09 -5.60 8.68
N THR A 93 -15.85 -4.57 7.88
CA THR A 93 -14.49 -4.09 7.63
C THR A 93 -13.91 -3.47 8.91
N GLY A 94 -12.72 -3.93 9.29
CA GLY A 94 -11.96 -3.43 10.43
C GLY A 94 -11.00 -2.31 10.04
N LYS A 95 -10.24 -1.78 11.02
CA LYS A 95 -9.17 -0.83 10.75
C LYS A 95 -8.02 -1.55 10.03
N PRO A 96 -7.58 -1.11 8.85
CA PRO A 96 -6.45 -1.71 8.16
C PRO A 96 -5.16 -1.64 8.97
N LEU A 97 -4.44 -2.73 9.00
CA LEU A 97 -3.10 -2.84 9.56
C LEU A 97 -2.04 -2.85 8.45
N ILE A 98 -2.35 -3.52 7.35
CA ILE A 98 -1.43 -3.71 6.23
C ILE A 98 -2.20 -3.51 4.92
N ILE A 99 -1.58 -2.79 3.99
CA ILE A 99 -1.96 -2.79 2.58
C ILE A 99 -0.78 -3.27 1.74
N THR A 100 -1.04 -4.07 0.71
CA THR A 100 0.00 -4.55 -0.22
C THR A 100 -0.58 -4.85 -1.59
N ALA A 101 0.25 -4.82 -2.61
CA ALA A 101 -0.12 -5.26 -3.95
C ALA A 101 0.22 -6.74 -4.13
N ALA A 102 -0.66 -7.49 -4.79
CA ALA A 102 -0.49 -8.90 -5.09
C ALA A 102 -1.15 -9.26 -6.43
N GLY A 103 -0.34 -9.56 -7.44
CA GLY A 103 -0.85 -9.81 -8.78
C GLY A 103 -1.74 -8.65 -9.27
N PRO A 104 -2.99 -8.92 -9.70
CA PRO A 104 -3.93 -7.89 -10.17
C PRO A 104 -4.66 -7.14 -9.05
N ASP A 105 -4.30 -7.37 -7.79
CA ASP A 105 -5.09 -6.96 -6.64
C ASP A 105 -4.32 -6.07 -5.65
N ILE A 106 -5.07 -5.33 -4.84
CA ILE A 106 -4.62 -4.76 -3.57
C ILE A 106 -5.21 -5.61 -2.44
N LEU A 107 -4.35 -6.12 -1.58
CA LEU A 107 -4.73 -6.81 -0.36
C LEU A 107 -4.75 -5.84 0.81
N ILE A 108 -5.75 -5.97 1.66
CA ILE A 108 -5.94 -5.16 2.86
C ILE A 108 -6.20 -6.14 4.01
N PHE A 109 -5.30 -6.18 4.98
CA PHE A 109 -5.46 -6.96 6.20
C PHE A 109 -5.90 -6.03 7.32
N ASP A 110 -6.98 -6.38 8.02
CA ASP A 110 -7.57 -5.53 9.04
C ASP A 110 -7.42 -6.09 10.46
N ALA A 111 -7.68 -5.24 11.45
CA ALA A 111 -7.60 -5.56 12.87
C ALA A 111 -8.61 -6.62 13.35
N SER A 112 -9.58 -7.00 12.52
CA SER A 112 -10.53 -8.09 12.77
C SER A 112 -10.06 -9.41 12.17
N ALA A 113 -8.77 -9.51 11.79
CA ALA A 113 -8.15 -10.65 11.12
C ALA A 113 -8.83 -11.02 9.79
N ASN A 114 -9.46 -10.05 9.12
CA ASN A 114 -9.98 -10.26 7.79
C ASN A 114 -8.96 -9.84 6.74
N LEU A 115 -8.84 -10.66 5.69
CA LEU A 115 -8.12 -10.33 4.48
C LEU A 115 -9.11 -9.93 3.40
N TRP A 116 -9.00 -8.70 2.92
CA TRP A 116 -9.80 -8.13 1.86
C TRP A 116 -8.97 -8.01 0.59
N ARG A 117 -9.64 -8.18 -0.55
CA ARG A 117 -9.07 -7.99 -1.88
C ARG A 117 -9.84 -6.90 -2.61
N TRP A 118 -9.14 -5.86 -3.01
CA TRP A 118 -9.64 -4.90 -3.99
C TRP A 118 -9.04 -5.21 -5.35
N ARG A 119 -9.90 -5.43 -6.34
CA ARG A 119 -9.50 -5.60 -7.75
C ARG A 119 -9.97 -4.42 -8.55
N PRO A 120 -9.06 -3.58 -9.10
CA PRO A 120 -9.45 -2.50 -10.01
C PRO A 120 -10.01 -3.08 -11.31
N ALA A 121 -11.14 -2.52 -11.78
CA ALA A 121 -11.81 -2.97 -13.00
C ALA A 121 -11.50 -2.07 -14.19
N ASN A 122 -11.26 -0.77 -13.95
CA ASN A 122 -10.98 0.19 -15.02
C ASN A 122 -10.13 1.37 -14.53
N LYS A 123 -9.75 2.25 -15.48
CA LYS A 123 -8.92 3.44 -15.22
C LYS A 123 -9.61 4.50 -14.34
N GLU A 124 -10.93 4.49 -14.28
CA GLU A 124 -11.73 5.44 -13.50
C GLU A 124 -11.78 5.10 -12.01
N GLY A 125 -11.07 4.03 -11.61
CA GLY A 125 -10.99 3.59 -10.23
C GLY A 125 -12.24 2.85 -9.75
N GLN A 126 -13.05 2.33 -10.66
CA GLN A 126 -14.03 1.31 -10.31
C GLN A 126 -13.31 0.01 -10.00
N GLY A 127 -13.92 -0.81 -9.17
CA GLY A 127 -13.34 -2.08 -8.77
C GLY A 127 -14.25 -2.79 -7.79
N THR A 128 -13.82 -3.97 -7.37
CA THR A 128 -14.59 -4.84 -6.48
C THR A 128 -13.80 -5.13 -5.23
N LEU A 129 -14.39 -4.86 -4.06
CA LEU A 129 -13.87 -5.24 -2.76
C LEU A 129 -14.58 -6.53 -2.31
N VAL A 130 -13.79 -7.58 -2.02
CA VAL A 130 -14.31 -8.84 -1.51
C VAL A 130 -13.48 -9.33 -0.33
N LYS A 131 -14.12 -10.04 0.59
CA LYS A 131 -13.43 -10.77 1.66
C LYS A 131 -12.87 -12.07 1.09
N LEU A 132 -11.58 -12.32 1.28
CA LEU A 132 -10.96 -13.60 0.97
C LEU A 132 -11.14 -14.57 2.13
N ARG A 133 -11.37 -15.84 1.80
CA ARG A 133 -11.33 -16.92 2.78
C ARG A 133 -9.89 -17.37 2.95
N VAL A 134 -9.37 -17.28 4.15
CA VAL A 134 -8.03 -17.78 4.47
C VAL A 134 -8.20 -18.80 5.57
N ARG A 135 -7.76 -20.04 5.33
CA ARG A 135 -7.85 -21.10 6.31
C ARG A 135 -6.97 -20.78 7.51
N ASP A 136 -7.48 -21.04 8.68
CA ASP A 136 -6.79 -20.88 9.97
C ASP A 136 -6.25 -19.45 10.21
N ALA A 137 -6.77 -18.41 9.51
CA ALA A 137 -6.35 -17.02 9.72
C ALA A 137 -6.65 -16.52 11.15
N GLU A 138 -7.62 -17.12 11.83
CA GLU A 138 -7.92 -16.87 13.24
C GLU A 138 -6.83 -17.34 14.19
N THR A 139 -5.92 -18.21 13.73
CA THR A 139 -4.78 -18.68 14.51
C THR A 139 -3.54 -17.83 14.34
N TRP A 140 -3.57 -16.86 13.42
CA TRP A 140 -2.46 -15.93 13.23
C TRP A 140 -2.21 -15.15 14.51
N GLY A 141 -0.94 -14.92 14.81
CA GLY A 141 -0.56 -14.13 15.97
C GLY A 141 -1.01 -12.67 15.87
N ALA A 142 -0.97 -11.99 17.00
CA ALA A 142 -1.39 -10.59 17.10
C ALA A 142 -0.43 -9.61 16.40
N ASP A 143 0.76 -10.07 15.98
CA ASP A 143 1.84 -9.22 15.47
C ASP A 143 2.19 -9.54 14.01
N ILE A 144 1.17 -9.66 13.15
CA ILE A 144 1.41 -9.80 11.71
C ILE A 144 2.09 -8.54 11.18
N ARG A 145 3.29 -8.71 10.62
CA ARG A 145 4.13 -7.58 10.16
C ARG A 145 4.06 -7.35 8.67
N THR A 146 3.89 -8.42 7.91
CA THR A 146 3.91 -8.35 6.46
C THR A 146 3.02 -9.41 5.87
N ILE A 147 2.27 -8.99 4.87
CA ILE A 147 1.54 -9.88 3.97
C ILE A 147 1.98 -9.49 2.56
N THR A 148 2.27 -10.46 1.72
CA THR A 148 2.60 -10.22 0.31
C THR A 148 2.09 -11.35 -0.55
N GLY A 149 1.88 -11.05 -1.85
CA GLY A 149 1.50 -12.03 -2.85
C GLY A 149 2.58 -12.22 -3.90
N TYR A 150 2.78 -13.45 -4.33
CA TYR A 150 3.63 -13.78 -5.45
C TYR A 150 2.83 -14.51 -6.52
N ALA A 151 2.86 -13.99 -7.75
CA ALA A 151 2.09 -14.56 -8.85
C ALA A 151 2.53 -16.00 -9.14
N VAL A 152 1.56 -16.90 -9.20
CA VAL A 152 1.74 -18.29 -9.64
C VAL A 152 1.49 -18.39 -11.14
N ASP A 153 0.46 -17.67 -11.59
CA ASP A 153 0.05 -17.62 -12.97
C ASP A 153 -0.47 -16.22 -13.30
N PHE A 154 0.18 -15.58 -14.24
CA PHE A 154 -0.16 -14.23 -14.69
C PHE A 154 -1.44 -14.19 -15.54
N GLU A 155 -1.78 -15.27 -16.23
CA GLU A 155 -2.97 -15.34 -17.07
C GLU A 155 -4.25 -15.43 -16.23
N THR A 156 -4.24 -16.26 -15.19
CA THR A 156 -5.37 -16.41 -14.29
C THR A 156 -5.40 -15.35 -13.20
N GLY A 157 -4.29 -14.64 -12.98
CA GLY A 157 -4.15 -13.67 -11.90
C GLY A 157 -4.13 -14.31 -10.51
N LEU A 158 -3.79 -15.61 -10.43
CA LEU A 158 -3.63 -16.32 -9.16
C LEU A 158 -2.24 -16.05 -8.58
N TYR A 159 -2.20 -15.88 -7.27
CA TYR A 159 -0.96 -15.63 -6.52
C TYR A 159 -0.96 -16.37 -5.18
N ARG A 160 0.24 -16.81 -4.77
CA ARG A 160 0.47 -17.31 -3.41
C ARG A 160 0.43 -16.18 -2.43
N LEU A 161 -0.08 -16.45 -1.24
CA LEU A 161 -0.03 -15.52 -0.12
C LEU A 161 1.09 -15.94 0.84
N TYR A 162 1.90 -14.97 1.24
CA TYR A 162 2.92 -15.12 2.28
C TYR A 162 2.57 -14.21 3.44
N VAL A 163 2.64 -14.75 4.65
CA VAL A 163 2.33 -14.03 5.89
C VAL A 163 3.51 -14.18 6.84
N VAL A 164 4.04 -13.06 7.31
CA VAL A 164 5.09 -13.04 8.34
C VAL A 164 4.45 -12.81 9.69
N ASP A 165 4.54 -13.80 10.55
CA ASP A 165 4.01 -13.83 11.90
C ASP A 165 5.15 -13.99 12.93
N PRO A 166 5.74 -12.89 13.42
CA PRO A 166 6.83 -12.93 14.37
C PRO A 166 6.42 -13.48 15.74
N SER A 167 5.17 -13.29 16.15
CA SER A 167 4.68 -13.78 17.45
C SER A 167 4.64 -15.31 17.51
N ALA A 168 4.30 -15.94 16.38
CA ALA A 168 4.37 -17.39 16.23
C ALA A 168 5.73 -17.87 15.68
N LYS A 169 6.68 -16.95 15.39
CA LYS A 169 8.02 -17.24 14.83
C LYS A 169 7.95 -18.02 13.51
N GLN A 170 7.01 -17.66 12.64
CA GLN A 170 6.76 -18.41 11.41
C GLN A 170 6.54 -17.48 10.20
N ILE A 171 6.78 -18.06 9.02
CA ILE A 171 6.38 -17.53 7.75
C ILE A 171 5.45 -18.57 7.12
N LEU A 172 4.20 -18.17 6.91
CA LEU A 172 3.18 -19.01 6.30
C LEU A 172 3.12 -18.76 4.80
N ARG A 173 2.93 -19.82 4.02
CA ARG A 173 2.68 -19.77 2.59
C ARG A 173 1.36 -20.48 2.28
N TYR A 174 0.47 -19.77 1.63
CA TYR A 174 -0.82 -20.31 1.23
C TYR A 174 -0.90 -20.42 -0.30
N GLU A 175 -1.42 -21.53 -0.78
CA GLU A 175 -1.76 -21.73 -2.19
C GLU A 175 -3.16 -21.17 -2.47
N PRO A 176 -3.36 -20.48 -3.61
CA PRO A 176 -4.66 -19.93 -3.95
C PRO A 176 -5.65 -21.05 -4.32
N ALA A 177 -6.91 -20.83 -3.99
CA ALA A 177 -7.99 -21.62 -4.57
C ALA A 177 -8.08 -21.37 -6.09
N PRO A 178 -8.36 -22.41 -6.91
CA PRO A 178 -8.40 -22.26 -8.37
C PRO A 178 -9.44 -21.23 -8.85
N ASP A 179 -10.51 -21.01 -8.10
CA ASP A 179 -11.55 -20.02 -8.37
C ASP A 179 -11.22 -18.61 -7.83
N GLY A 180 -10.05 -18.43 -7.20
CA GLY A 180 -9.61 -17.17 -6.66
C GLY A 180 -10.41 -16.66 -5.47
N THR A 181 -11.22 -17.50 -4.80
CA THR A 181 -12.07 -17.07 -3.66
C THR A 181 -11.31 -16.98 -2.34
N GLY A 182 -10.06 -17.49 -2.30
CA GLY A 182 -9.22 -17.43 -1.12
C GLY A 182 -8.10 -18.45 -1.09
N TYR A 183 -7.76 -18.87 0.13
CA TYR A 183 -6.61 -19.71 0.43
C TYR A 183 -7.05 -20.86 1.34
N PRO A 184 -7.40 -22.02 0.77
CA PRO A 184 -7.98 -23.13 1.52
C PRO A 184 -6.96 -23.94 2.32
N ALA A 185 -5.66 -23.79 2.02
CA ALA A 185 -4.57 -24.51 2.69
C ALA A 185 -3.34 -23.61 2.86
N ALA A 186 -2.57 -23.88 3.91
CA ALA A 186 -1.26 -23.30 4.17
C ALA A 186 -0.15 -24.32 3.82
#